data_a2a0fe86b63edef98f6829b878e59461
#
_entry.id   a2a0fe86b63edef98f6829b878e59461
#
_cell.length_a   1.000
_cell.length_b   1.000
_cell.length_c   1.000
_cell.angle_alpha   90.00
_cell.angle_beta   90.00
_cell.angle_gamma   90.00
#
_symmetry.space_group_name_H-M   'P 1'
#
loop_
_entity.id
_entity.type
_entity.pdbx_description
1 polymer ?
#
loop_
_entity_poly.entity_id
_entity_poly.type
_entity_poly.pdbx_seq_one_letter_code
_entity_poly.pdbx_strand_id
1 'polypeptide(L)'
;IAWQSFGAFIVFVVFFIYRARQHLWQFVSLSLENTQPDQNRLMSPRSAMITFGASIVFMLIWLTQSGLQFKISVVFIPLLMLIYLGISRVICQSGIFYVVPSMIAQNPCIHLFSPRRIGAQGMSSLGLTYACHGDVQSVVSGLSAEGVKLQSAIGCTGRQLTGLILLALGVGLLVAPWGVIFSGYWQGAINWNTWLFRGFGPNTYGQVLTQLESSMGQ
;
A
#
# COMPACT_ATOMS: atom_id res chain seq x y z
N ILE A 1 -12.60 19.93 -1.16
CA ILE A 1 -11.23 19.93 -1.75
C ILE A 1 -10.68 18.49 -1.80
N ALA A 2 -10.61 17.72 -0.69
CA ALA A 2 -10.01 16.38 -0.66
C ALA A 2 -10.65 15.39 -1.67
N TRP A 3 -11.97 15.39 -1.81
CA TRP A 3 -12.69 14.54 -2.77
C TRP A 3 -12.41 14.91 -4.23
N GLN A 4 -12.27 16.21 -4.52
CA GLN A 4 -11.91 16.69 -5.86
C GLN A 4 -10.49 16.25 -6.22
N SER A 5 -9.54 16.43 -5.30
CA SER A 5 -8.15 15.98 -5.49
C SER A 5 -8.07 14.46 -5.65
N PHE A 6 -8.85 13.70 -4.89
CA PHE A 6 -8.92 12.26 -5.04
C PHE A 6 -9.52 11.83 -6.37
N GLY A 7 -10.60 12.49 -6.83
CA GLY A 7 -11.17 12.27 -8.16
C GLY A 7 -10.16 12.52 -9.27
N ALA A 8 -9.45 13.64 -9.21
CA ALA A 8 -8.39 13.97 -10.16
C ALA A 8 -7.27 12.92 -10.15
N PHE A 9 -6.86 12.46 -8.97
CA PHE A 9 -5.86 11.40 -8.83
C PHE A 9 -6.32 10.08 -9.45
N ILE A 10 -7.59 9.66 -9.23
CA ILE A 10 -8.15 8.46 -9.87
C ILE A 10 -8.11 8.57 -11.39
N VAL A 11 -8.58 9.70 -11.94
CA VAL A 11 -8.56 9.94 -13.39
C VAL A 11 -7.12 9.86 -13.94
N PHE A 12 -6.16 10.46 -13.24
CA PHE A 12 -4.74 10.38 -13.60
C PHE A 12 -4.25 8.92 -13.65
N VAL A 13 -4.55 8.11 -12.63
CA VAL A 13 -4.11 6.71 -12.58
C VAL A 13 -4.79 5.87 -13.65
N VAL A 14 -6.10 6.03 -13.85
CA VAL A 14 -6.85 5.33 -14.91
C VAL A 14 -6.31 5.68 -16.29
N PHE A 15 -6.06 6.97 -16.56
CA PHE A 15 -5.44 7.41 -17.81
C PHE A 15 -4.07 6.78 -18.02
N PHE A 16 -3.28 6.68 -16.95
CA PHE A 16 -1.97 6.05 -17.00
C PHE A 16 -2.07 4.55 -17.31
N ILE A 17 -2.97 3.82 -16.67
CA ILE A 17 -3.22 2.38 -16.96
C ILE A 17 -3.65 2.21 -18.43
N TYR A 18 -4.55 3.08 -18.90
CA TYR A 18 -4.98 3.07 -20.29
C TYR A 18 -3.81 3.28 -21.27
N ARG A 19 -2.92 4.22 -20.96
CA ARG A 19 -1.73 4.48 -21.76
C ARG A 19 -0.75 3.29 -21.75
N ALA A 20 -0.62 2.62 -20.61
CA ALA A 20 0.27 1.47 -20.42
C ALA A 20 -0.35 0.14 -20.88
N ARG A 21 -1.59 0.10 -21.35
CA ARG A 21 -2.35 -1.12 -21.66
C ARG A 21 -1.60 -2.11 -22.57
N GLN A 22 -0.86 -1.62 -23.56
CA GLN A 22 -0.10 -2.47 -24.48
C GLN A 22 1.05 -3.18 -23.78
N HIS A 23 1.78 -2.47 -22.90
CA HIS A 23 2.85 -3.04 -22.09
C HIS A 23 2.32 -4.04 -21.07
N LEU A 24 1.17 -3.74 -20.45
CA LEU A 24 0.51 -4.68 -19.53
C LEU A 24 0.07 -5.95 -20.25
N TRP A 25 -0.50 -5.83 -21.44
CA TRP A 25 -0.90 -6.97 -22.23
C TRP A 25 0.31 -7.82 -22.68
N GLN A 26 1.37 -7.19 -23.14
CA GLN A 26 2.62 -7.88 -23.48
C GLN A 26 3.23 -8.58 -22.26
N PHE A 27 3.18 -7.96 -21.07
CA PHE A 27 3.66 -8.59 -19.85
C PHE A 27 2.84 -9.83 -19.49
N VAL A 28 1.53 -9.78 -19.61
CA VAL A 28 0.64 -10.93 -19.37
C VAL A 28 0.91 -12.04 -20.39
N SER A 29 1.05 -11.73 -21.69
CA SER A 29 1.36 -12.73 -22.71
C SER A 29 2.73 -13.38 -22.47
N LEU A 30 3.75 -12.61 -22.13
CA LEU A 30 5.09 -13.13 -21.80
C LEU A 30 5.09 -13.99 -20.52
N SER A 31 4.17 -13.77 -19.60
CA SER A 31 4.05 -14.59 -18.40
C SER A 31 3.46 -15.96 -18.68
N LEU A 32 2.66 -16.10 -19.76
CA LEU A 32 2.10 -17.36 -20.22
C LEU A 32 3.09 -18.14 -21.07
N GLU A 33 3.93 -17.44 -21.83
CA GLU A 33 5.04 -18.04 -22.58
C GLU A 33 6.21 -18.26 -21.61
N ASN A 34 6.73 -19.50 -21.56
CA ASN A 34 7.81 -19.89 -20.63
C ASN A 34 9.17 -19.30 -21.09
N THR A 35 9.22 -17.97 -21.26
CA THR A 35 10.38 -17.25 -21.80
C THR A 35 11.47 -17.17 -20.74
N GLN A 36 12.71 -17.42 -21.15
CA GLN A 36 13.91 -17.33 -20.31
C GLN A 36 13.99 -15.95 -19.62
N PRO A 37 14.34 -15.89 -18.32
CA PRO A 37 14.46 -14.63 -17.60
C PRO A 37 15.59 -13.79 -18.19
N ASP A 38 15.25 -12.63 -18.70
CA ASP A 38 16.20 -11.60 -19.08
C ASP A 38 16.99 -11.16 -17.82
N GLN A 39 18.31 -11.13 -17.90
CA GLN A 39 19.20 -10.81 -16.76
C GLN A 39 18.95 -9.43 -16.16
N ASN A 40 18.35 -8.53 -16.93
CA ASN A 40 18.03 -7.17 -16.48
C ASN A 40 16.68 -7.06 -15.73
N ARG A 41 15.88 -8.14 -15.67
CA ARG A 41 14.61 -8.14 -14.96
C ARG A 41 14.79 -8.58 -13.51
N LEU A 42 14.03 -7.97 -12.59
CA LEU A 42 14.03 -8.33 -11.17
C LEU A 42 13.65 -9.79 -10.95
N MET A 43 12.64 -10.27 -11.67
CA MET A 43 12.17 -11.66 -11.63
C MET A 43 11.51 -12.04 -12.96
N SER A 44 11.28 -13.33 -13.14
CA SER A 44 10.59 -13.81 -14.35
C SER A 44 9.14 -13.30 -14.39
N PRO A 45 8.57 -12.98 -15.56
CA PRO A 45 7.19 -12.51 -15.68
C PRO A 45 6.18 -13.49 -15.04
N ARG A 46 6.44 -14.79 -15.18
CA ARG A 46 5.59 -15.85 -14.62
C ARG A 46 5.63 -15.84 -13.08
N SER A 47 6.81 -15.77 -12.47
CA SER A 47 6.90 -15.71 -11.00
C SER A 47 6.28 -14.42 -10.45
N ALA A 48 6.42 -13.29 -11.14
CA ALA A 48 5.79 -12.04 -10.75
C ALA A 48 4.25 -12.13 -10.76
N MET A 49 3.65 -12.74 -11.79
CA MET A 49 2.20 -12.95 -11.85
C MET A 49 1.70 -13.90 -10.76
N ILE A 50 2.41 -14.99 -10.50
CA ILE A 50 2.04 -15.94 -9.44
C ILE A 50 2.12 -15.27 -8.08
N THR A 51 3.22 -14.55 -7.78
CA THR A 51 3.40 -13.85 -6.52
C THR A 51 2.36 -12.75 -6.32
N PHE A 52 2.03 -12.00 -7.37
CA PHE A 52 0.99 -10.98 -7.34
C PHE A 52 -0.39 -11.58 -7.05
N GLY A 53 -0.76 -12.64 -7.76
CA GLY A 53 -2.03 -13.36 -7.53
C GLY A 53 -2.11 -13.95 -6.11
N ALA A 54 -1.04 -14.61 -5.67
CA ALA A 54 -0.96 -15.16 -4.31
C ALA A 54 -1.09 -14.06 -3.23
N SER A 55 -0.48 -12.91 -3.45
CA SER A 55 -0.59 -11.75 -2.54
C SER A 55 -2.03 -11.22 -2.45
N ILE A 56 -2.74 -11.12 -3.57
CA ILE A 56 -4.16 -10.70 -3.58
C ILE A 56 -5.03 -11.72 -2.83
N VAL A 57 -4.84 -13.01 -3.07
CA VAL A 57 -5.58 -14.07 -2.37
C VAL A 57 -5.28 -14.04 -0.88
N PHE A 58 -4.02 -13.90 -0.50
CA PHE A 58 -3.62 -13.76 0.91
C PHE A 58 -4.30 -12.54 1.57
N MET A 59 -4.29 -11.37 0.92
CA MET A 59 -4.95 -10.16 1.44
C MET A 59 -6.46 -10.37 1.59
N LEU A 60 -7.12 -11.01 0.62
CA LEU A 60 -8.56 -11.32 0.70
C LEU A 60 -8.87 -12.22 1.89
N ILE A 61 -8.10 -13.30 2.07
CA ILE A 61 -8.26 -14.23 3.21
C ILE A 61 -8.03 -13.48 4.52
N TRP A 62 -6.96 -12.71 4.62
CA TRP A 62 -6.62 -11.98 5.84
C TRP A 62 -7.69 -10.95 6.22
N LEU A 63 -8.19 -10.16 5.28
CA LEU A 63 -9.24 -9.17 5.52
C LEU A 63 -10.56 -9.82 5.95
N THR A 64 -10.95 -10.92 5.30
CA THR A 64 -12.17 -11.64 5.65
C THR A 64 -12.08 -12.30 7.02
N GLN A 65 -10.94 -12.86 7.37
CA GLN A 65 -10.67 -13.42 8.69
C GLN A 65 -10.63 -12.34 9.78
N SER A 66 -10.16 -11.14 9.46
CA SER A 66 -10.18 -9.98 10.36
C SER A 66 -11.59 -9.42 10.60
N GLY A 67 -12.62 -9.93 9.91
CA GLY A 67 -14.01 -9.56 10.08
C GLY A 67 -14.56 -8.58 9.05
N LEU A 68 -13.82 -8.25 7.99
CA LEU A 68 -14.33 -7.46 6.89
C LEU A 68 -15.15 -8.35 5.94
N GLN A 69 -16.35 -7.91 5.56
CA GLN A 69 -17.19 -8.66 4.63
C GLN A 69 -16.48 -8.85 3.29
N PHE A 70 -16.57 -10.04 2.69
CA PHE A 70 -15.93 -10.39 1.42
C PHE A 70 -16.20 -9.37 0.29
N LYS A 71 -17.46 -8.91 0.17
CA LYS A 71 -17.85 -7.91 -0.84
C LYS A 71 -17.07 -6.60 -0.70
N ILE A 72 -16.84 -6.18 0.53
CA ILE A 72 -16.11 -4.94 0.85
C ILE A 72 -14.62 -5.14 0.58
N SER A 73 -14.07 -6.29 0.96
CA SER A 73 -12.66 -6.63 0.72
C SER A 73 -12.33 -6.64 -0.79
N VAL A 74 -13.23 -7.17 -1.63
CA VAL A 74 -13.07 -7.20 -3.09
C VAL A 74 -13.04 -5.78 -3.70
N VAL A 75 -13.71 -4.81 -3.11
CA VAL A 75 -13.66 -3.41 -3.57
C VAL A 75 -12.47 -2.66 -2.96
N PHE A 76 -12.14 -2.95 -1.70
CA PHE A 76 -11.06 -2.31 -0.98
C PHE A 76 -9.68 -2.59 -1.59
N ILE A 77 -9.40 -3.85 -1.95
CA ILE A 77 -8.09 -4.23 -2.50
C ILE A 77 -7.77 -3.53 -3.83
N PRO A 78 -8.64 -3.53 -4.86
CA PRO A 78 -8.37 -2.77 -6.09
C PRO A 78 -8.20 -1.27 -5.84
N LEU A 79 -8.98 -0.68 -4.93
CA LEU A 79 -8.86 0.72 -4.58
C LEU A 79 -7.49 1.03 -3.95
N LEU A 80 -7.04 0.17 -3.05
CA LEU A 80 -5.72 0.24 -2.43
C LEU A 80 -4.60 0.10 -3.48
N MET A 81 -4.71 -0.89 -4.36
CA MET A 81 -3.76 -1.11 -5.45
C MET A 81 -3.69 0.08 -6.41
N LEU A 82 -4.83 0.71 -6.72
CA LEU A 82 -4.90 1.89 -7.56
C LEU A 82 -4.14 3.07 -6.93
N ILE A 83 -4.31 3.29 -5.61
CA ILE A 83 -3.60 4.34 -4.88
C ILE A 83 -2.09 4.08 -4.89
N TYR A 84 -1.65 2.86 -4.57
CA TYR A 84 -0.23 2.51 -4.57
C TYR A 84 0.42 2.61 -5.95
N LEU A 85 -0.29 2.19 -6.99
CA LEU A 85 0.18 2.31 -8.36
C LEU A 85 0.33 3.77 -8.78
N GLY A 86 -0.63 4.61 -8.41
CA GLY A 86 -0.57 6.05 -8.66
C GLY A 86 0.61 6.73 -7.96
N ILE A 87 0.79 6.45 -6.66
CA ILE A 87 1.90 7.00 -5.88
C ILE A 87 3.24 6.54 -6.44
N SER A 88 3.40 5.24 -6.71
CA SER A 88 4.64 4.69 -7.29
C SER A 88 4.96 5.36 -8.62
N ARG A 89 3.94 5.66 -9.43
CA ARG A 89 4.12 6.37 -10.70
C ARG A 89 4.55 7.81 -10.51
N VAL A 90 3.94 8.54 -9.59
CA VAL A 90 4.32 9.93 -9.27
C VAL A 90 5.76 9.95 -8.76
N ILE A 91 6.14 9.10 -7.82
CA ILE A 91 7.50 8.97 -7.28
C ILE A 91 8.50 8.74 -8.44
N CYS A 92 8.26 7.74 -9.28
CA CYS A 92 9.14 7.43 -10.40
C CYS A 92 9.29 8.55 -11.42
N GLN A 93 8.26 9.38 -11.63
CA GLN A 93 8.32 10.47 -12.60
C GLN A 93 8.95 11.73 -12.03
N SER A 94 8.63 12.06 -10.77
CA SER A 94 9.09 13.30 -10.13
C SER A 94 10.49 13.16 -9.51
N GLY A 95 10.94 11.92 -9.19
CA GLY A 95 12.16 11.70 -8.44
C GLY A 95 12.05 12.13 -6.96
N ILE A 96 10.83 12.43 -6.48
CA ILE A 96 10.56 12.77 -5.09
C ILE A 96 10.35 11.47 -4.34
N PHE A 97 11.11 11.22 -3.28
CA PHE A 97 11.01 9.98 -2.51
C PHE A 97 9.75 9.88 -1.63
N TYR A 98 8.96 10.96 -1.55
CA TYR A 98 7.86 11.10 -0.62
C TYR A 98 6.66 11.82 -1.23
N VAL A 99 5.52 11.15 -1.30
CA VAL A 99 4.25 11.71 -1.79
C VAL A 99 3.11 11.21 -0.92
N VAL A 100 2.30 12.12 -0.39
CA VAL A 100 1.09 11.81 0.37
C VAL A 100 -0.12 11.93 -0.52
N PRO A 101 -0.95 10.89 -0.67
CA PRO A 101 -2.20 11.00 -1.39
C PRO A 101 -3.18 11.87 -0.59
N SER A 102 -4.09 12.51 -1.28
CA SER A 102 -5.15 13.33 -0.67
C SER A 102 -6.14 12.52 0.16
N MET A 103 -6.26 11.23 -0.11
CA MET A 103 -7.11 10.28 0.61
C MET A 103 -6.49 8.88 0.62
N ILE A 104 -6.76 8.15 1.69
CA ILE A 104 -6.45 6.72 1.85
C ILE A 104 -7.64 5.86 1.44
N ALA A 105 -7.40 4.59 1.09
CA ALA A 105 -8.41 3.68 0.56
C ALA A 105 -9.60 3.43 1.50
N GLN A 106 -9.40 3.56 2.81
CA GLN A 106 -10.44 3.36 3.83
C GLN A 106 -11.57 4.37 3.68
N ASN A 107 -11.25 5.65 3.48
CA ASN A 107 -12.25 6.73 3.42
C ASN A 107 -13.27 6.53 2.29
N PRO A 108 -12.87 6.36 1.02
CA PRO A 108 -13.82 6.07 -0.05
C PRO A 108 -14.61 4.79 0.18
N CYS A 109 -13.99 3.75 0.77
CA CYS A 109 -14.65 2.48 1.05
C CYS A 109 -15.77 2.66 2.08
N ILE A 110 -15.52 3.39 3.16
CA ILE A 110 -16.52 3.70 4.20
C ILE A 110 -17.67 4.51 3.63
N HIS A 111 -17.39 5.52 2.81
CA HIS A 111 -18.44 6.33 2.17
C HIS A 111 -19.28 5.54 1.16
N LEU A 112 -18.66 4.59 0.43
CA LEU A 112 -19.38 3.78 -0.56
C LEU A 112 -20.34 2.79 0.08
N PHE A 113 -19.92 2.13 1.16
CA PHE A 113 -20.70 1.06 1.78
C PHE A 113 -21.52 1.50 3.00
N SER A 114 -21.31 2.70 3.53
CA SER A 114 -21.86 3.20 4.79
C SER A 114 -21.42 2.39 6.03
N PRO A 115 -21.13 3.03 7.17
CA PRO A 115 -20.72 2.35 8.40
C PRO A 115 -21.73 1.30 8.92
N ARG A 116 -23.04 1.54 8.72
CA ARG A 116 -24.09 0.59 9.10
C ARG A 116 -24.00 -0.76 8.39
N ARG A 117 -23.65 -0.74 7.08
CA ARG A 117 -23.52 -1.99 6.29
C ARG A 117 -22.20 -2.70 6.58
N ILE A 118 -21.16 -1.95 6.88
CA ILE A 118 -19.84 -2.50 7.23
C ILE A 118 -19.92 -3.20 8.59
N GLY A 119 -20.70 -2.64 9.54
CA GLY A 119 -20.87 -3.15 10.89
C GLY A 119 -19.64 -2.90 11.78
N ALA A 120 -19.79 -3.07 13.09
CA ALA A 120 -18.74 -2.76 14.07
C ALA A 120 -17.45 -3.58 13.83
N GLN A 121 -17.59 -4.87 13.53
CA GLN A 121 -16.45 -5.75 13.28
C GLN A 121 -15.69 -5.37 12.01
N GLY A 122 -16.40 -5.06 10.92
CA GLY A 122 -15.79 -4.60 9.67
C GLY A 122 -15.13 -3.24 9.82
N MET A 123 -15.69 -2.33 10.59
CA MET A 123 -15.09 -1.03 10.90
C MET A 123 -13.81 -1.17 11.72
N SER A 124 -13.79 -2.08 12.70
CA SER A 124 -12.57 -2.39 13.46
C SER A 124 -11.49 -2.98 12.56
N SER A 125 -11.87 -3.86 11.62
CA SER A 125 -10.95 -4.41 10.62
C SER A 125 -10.38 -3.33 9.71
N LEU A 126 -11.18 -2.38 9.23
CA LEU A 126 -10.72 -1.22 8.47
C LEU A 126 -9.79 -0.33 9.31
N GLY A 127 -10.07 -0.15 10.60
CA GLY A 127 -9.18 0.53 11.54
C GLY A 127 -7.82 -0.15 11.64
N LEU A 128 -7.79 -1.48 11.70
CA LEU A 128 -6.55 -2.25 11.70
C LEU A 128 -5.75 -2.07 10.40
N THR A 129 -6.44 -2.05 9.25
CA THR A 129 -5.76 -1.76 7.96
C THR A 129 -5.21 -0.35 7.91
N TYR A 130 -5.80 0.61 8.64
CA TYR A 130 -5.28 1.97 8.75
C TYR A 130 -3.90 1.99 9.40
N ALA A 131 -3.66 1.16 10.42
CA ALA A 131 -2.34 1.02 11.04
C ALA A 131 -1.26 0.58 10.04
N CYS A 132 -1.62 -0.27 9.06
CA CYS A 132 -0.70 -0.75 8.03
C CYS A 132 -0.55 0.21 6.83
N HIS A 133 -1.58 1.00 6.53
CA HIS A 133 -1.68 1.79 5.29
C HIS A 133 -1.91 3.28 5.54
N GLY A 134 -1.98 3.73 6.78
CA GLY A 134 -2.14 5.14 7.13
C GLY A 134 -0.89 5.95 6.83
N ASP A 135 0.27 5.34 6.92
CA ASP A 135 1.54 5.93 6.52
C ASP A 135 1.91 5.48 5.10
N VAL A 136 1.34 6.16 4.13
CA VAL A 136 1.64 5.93 2.70
C VAL A 136 3.03 6.44 2.31
N GLN A 137 3.73 7.05 3.25
CA GLN A 137 5.07 7.63 3.07
C GLN A 137 6.12 6.56 2.83
N SER A 138 5.98 5.41 3.49
CA SER A 138 6.93 4.30 3.45
C SER A 138 6.54 3.21 2.43
N VAL A 139 5.88 3.59 1.33
CA VAL A 139 5.44 2.62 0.31
C VAL A 139 6.64 2.01 -0.40
N VAL A 140 6.91 0.75 -0.07
CA VAL A 140 8.02 -0.04 -0.64
C VAL A 140 7.96 -0.10 -2.17
N SER A 141 6.75 -0.09 -2.76
CA SER A 141 6.58 -0.14 -4.22
C SER A 141 7.17 1.09 -4.91
N GLY A 142 7.02 2.29 -4.34
CA GLY A 142 7.61 3.52 -4.87
C GLY A 142 9.13 3.49 -4.84
N LEU A 143 9.69 3.16 -3.68
CA LEU A 143 11.15 3.06 -3.50
C LEU A 143 11.77 1.96 -4.37
N SER A 144 11.11 0.80 -4.48
CA SER A 144 11.57 -0.29 -5.35
C SER A 144 11.55 0.12 -6.82
N ALA A 145 10.55 0.88 -7.26
CA ALA A 145 10.44 1.36 -8.62
C ALA A 145 11.55 2.39 -8.95
N GLU A 146 11.93 3.23 -8.01
CA GLU A 146 13.12 4.10 -8.15
C GLU A 146 14.41 3.28 -8.21
N GLY A 147 14.55 2.26 -7.36
CA GLY A 147 15.68 1.33 -7.42
C GLY A 147 15.84 0.69 -8.79
N VAL A 148 14.74 0.25 -9.42
CA VAL A 148 14.75 -0.28 -10.80
C VAL A 148 15.21 0.76 -11.82
N LYS A 149 14.79 2.00 -11.66
CA LYS A 149 15.22 3.11 -12.54
C LYS A 149 16.71 3.39 -12.42
N LEU A 150 17.25 3.31 -11.21
CA LEU A 150 18.68 3.50 -10.94
C LEU A 150 19.52 2.29 -11.39
N GLN A 151 18.95 1.11 -11.52
CA GLN A 151 19.63 -0.12 -11.93
C GLN A 151 20.43 0.07 -13.22
N SER A 152 19.83 0.74 -14.21
CA SER A 152 20.50 1.00 -15.50
C SER A 152 21.70 1.94 -15.38
N ALA A 153 21.70 2.84 -14.40
CA ALA A 153 22.80 3.77 -14.15
C ALA A 153 23.94 3.12 -13.35
N ILE A 154 23.62 2.16 -12.47
CA ILE A 154 24.59 1.50 -11.59
C ILE A 154 25.21 0.25 -12.26
N GLY A 155 24.55 -0.30 -13.31
CA GLY A 155 25.01 -1.50 -14.00
C GLY A 155 24.78 -2.81 -13.22
N CYS A 156 23.87 -2.80 -12.22
CA CYS A 156 23.52 -4.00 -11.46
C CYS A 156 22.61 -4.94 -12.24
N THR A 157 22.75 -6.25 -12.02
CA THR A 157 21.77 -7.22 -12.53
C THR A 157 20.46 -7.17 -11.73
N GLY A 158 19.33 -7.51 -12.38
CA GLY A 158 18.01 -7.52 -11.71
C GLY A 158 17.98 -8.41 -10.47
N ARG A 159 18.69 -9.55 -10.49
CA ARG A 159 18.79 -10.47 -9.35
C ARG A 159 19.54 -9.85 -8.15
N GLN A 160 20.60 -9.10 -8.41
CA GLN A 160 21.33 -8.38 -7.35
C GLN A 160 20.46 -7.30 -6.72
N LEU A 161 19.75 -6.53 -7.54
CA LEU A 161 18.83 -5.50 -7.03
C LEU A 161 17.70 -6.12 -6.20
N THR A 162 17.11 -7.22 -6.63
CA THR A 162 16.09 -7.95 -5.85
C THR A 162 16.66 -8.38 -4.49
N GLY A 163 17.86 -8.94 -4.48
CA GLY A 163 18.54 -9.32 -3.23
C GLY A 163 18.77 -8.13 -2.29
N LEU A 164 19.20 -6.99 -2.82
CA LEU A 164 19.40 -5.76 -2.04
C LEU A 164 18.07 -5.22 -1.47
N ILE A 165 16.98 -5.22 -2.25
CA ILE A 165 15.66 -4.81 -1.77
C ILE A 165 15.18 -5.73 -0.64
N LEU A 166 15.29 -7.04 -0.81
CA LEU A 166 14.88 -8.00 0.22
C LEU A 166 15.72 -7.88 1.48
N LEU A 167 17.03 -7.68 1.35
CA LEU A 167 17.93 -7.45 2.46
C LEU A 167 17.57 -6.15 3.21
N ALA A 168 17.35 -5.06 2.48
CA ALA A 168 16.96 -3.78 3.07
C ALA A 168 15.61 -3.89 3.83
N LEU A 169 14.63 -4.61 3.26
CA LEU A 169 13.35 -4.89 3.94
C LEU A 169 13.55 -5.74 5.19
N GLY A 170 14.36 -6.80 5.12
CA GLY A 170 14.66 -7.67 6.27
C GLY A 170 15.32 -6.90 7.41
N VAL A 171 16.35 -6.12 7.10
CA VAL A 171 17.03 -5.26 8.08
C VAL A 171 16.07 -4.22 8.65
N GLY A 172 15.26 -3.57 7.80
CA GLY A 172 14.26 -2.59 8.23
C GLY A 172 13.23 -3.18 9.20
N LEU A 173 12.71 -4.38 8.91
CA LEU A 173 11.76 -5.08 9.76
C LEU A 173 12.35 -5.47 11.13
N LEU A 174 13.64 -5.73 11.21
CA LEU A 174 14.31 -6.07 12.47
C LEU A 174 14.70 -4.81 13.26
N VAL A 175 15.29 -3.83 12.59
CA VAL A 175 15.87 -2.64 13.25
C VAL A 175 14.80 -1.63 13.65
N ALA A 176 13.76 -1.42 12.82
CA ALA A 176 12.76 -0.39 13.08
C ALA A 176 11.96 -0.64 14.39
N PRO A 177 11.40 -1.82 14.67
CA PRO A 177 10.69 -2.07 15.93
C PRO A 177 11.62 -1.93 17.15
N TRP A 178 12.85 -2.46 17.03
CA TRP A 178 13.84 -2.34 18.10
C TRP A 178 14.19 -0.88 18.37
N GLY A 179 14.42 -0.08 17.32
CA GLY A 179 14.73 1.34 17.43
C GLY A 179 13.59 2.13 18.09
N VAL A 180 12.33 1.86 17.74
CA VAL A 180 11.15 2.49 18.33
C VAL A 180 11.04 2.15 19.83
N ILE A 181 11.20 0.87 20.19
CA ILE A 181 11.15 0.42 21.58
C ILE A 181 12.30 1.05 22.38
N PHE A 182 13.53 0.96 21.88
CA PHE A 182 14.71 1.53 22.55
C PHE A 182 14.57 3.03 22.77
N SER A 183 14.19 3.79 21.74
CA SER A 183 14.02 5.24 21.86
C SER A 183 12.88 5.61 22.82
N GLY A 184 11.79 4.83 22.81
CA GLY A 184 10.67 5.01 23.74
C GLY A 184 11.07 4.83 25.21
N TYR A 185 11.93 3.85 25.50
CA TYR A 185 12.45 3.64 26.86
C TYR A 185 13.52 4.68 27.26
N TRP A 186 14.40 5.04 26.31
CA TRP A 186 15.48 5.99 26.60
C TRP A 186 15.01 7.42 26.85
N GLN A 187 14.10 7.93 26.02
CA GLN A 187 13.63 9.32 26.10
C GLN A 187 12.29 9.47 26.81
N GLY A 188 11.62 8.36 27.14
CA GLY A 188 10.24 8.33 27.56
C GLY A 188 9.29 8.52 26.36
N ALA A 189 8.46 7.52 26.08
CA ALA A 189 7.54 7.50 24.93
C ALA A 189 6.62 8.74 24.87
N ILE A 190 6.30 9.32 26.04
CA ILE A 190 5.46 10.51 26.17
C ILE A 190 6.17 11.78 25.69
N ASN A 191 7.48 11.87 25.88
CA ASN A 191 8.28 13.05 25.59
C ASN A 191 8.84 13.04 24.16
N TRP A 192 8.84 11.89 23.50
CA TRP A 192 9.39 11.73 22.16
C TRP A 192 8.39 12.19 21.09
N ASN A 193 8.10 11.41 20.09
CA ASN A 193 7.23 11.81 19.00
C ASN A 193 5.74 11.71 19.41
N THR A 194 5.10 12.87 19.60
CA THR A 194 3.68 12.96 19.99
C THR A 194 2.76 12.28 18.96
N TRP A 195 3.09 12.33 17.67
CA TRP A 195 2.31 11.67 16.63
C TRP A 195 2.36 10.16 16.76
N LEU A 196 3.55 9.59 16.91
CA LEU A 196 3.72 8.13 16.94
C LEU A 196 3.08 7.51 18.19
N PHE A 197 3.31 8.09 19.37
CA PHE A 197 2.88 7.51 20.65
C PHE A 197 1.52 7.99 21.16
N ARG A 198 1.11 9.21 20.82
CA ARG A 198 -0.15 9.81 21.29
C ARG A 198 -1.18 10.04 20.19
N GLY A 199 -0.75 10.22 18.94
CA GLY A 199 -1.64 10.61 17.86
C GLY A 199 -2.12 9.43 17.02
N PHE A 200 -1.22 8.53 16.64
CA PHE A 200 -1.53 7.51 15.63
C PHE A 200 -2.62 6.53 16.07
N GLY A 201 -2.46 5.87 17.23
CA GLY A 201 -3.44 4.91 17.74
C GLY A 201 -4.79 5.55 18.08
N PRO A 202 -4.84 6.56 18.96
CA PRO A 202 -6.09 7.24 19.32
C PRO A 202 -6.81 7.88 18.14
N ASN A 203 -6.09 8.50 17.21
CA ASN A 203 -6.71 9.13 16.04
C ASN A 203 -7.31 8.09 15.09
N THR A 204 -6.65 6.96 14.88
CA THR A 204 -7.13 5.89 14.00
C THR A 204 -8.42 5.26 14.53
N TYR A 205 -8.39 4.79 15.76
CA TYR A 205 -9.56 4.17 16.37
C TYR A 205 -10.62 5.18 16.81
N GLY A 206 -10.24 6.39 17.17
CA GLY A 206 -11.17 7.48 17.46
C GLY A 206 -12.03 7.85 16.25
N GLN A 207 -11.46 7.92 15.05
CA GLN A 207 -12.23 8.13 13.82
C GLN A 207 -13.22 6.98 13.55
N VAL A 208 -12.80 5.74 13.76
CA VAL A 208 -13.67 4.57 13.60
C VAL A 208 -14.83 4.62 14.60
N LEU A 209 -14.56 4.93 15.87
CA LEU A 209 -15.58 5.06 16.92
C LEU A 209 -16.56 6.18 16.59
N THR A 210 -16.10 7.38 16.26
CA THR A 210 -16.96 8.53 15.91
C THR A 210 -17.88 8.21 14.72
N GLN A 211 -17.38 7.49 13.72
CA GLN A 211 -18.18 7.08 12.58
C GLN A 211 -19.22 6.00 12.94
N LEU A 212 -18.89 5.07 13.83
CA LEU A 212 -19.84 4.09 14.34
C LEU A 212 -20.93 4.75 15.19
N GLU A 213 -20.57 5.62 16.12
CA GLU A 213 -21.52 6.35 16.97
C GLU A 213 -22.47 7.21 16.12
N SER A 214 -21.94 7.95 15.15
CA SER A 214 -22.78 8.77 14.24
C SER A 214 -23.75 7.92 13.40
N SER A 215 -23.38 6.67 13.11
CA SER A 215 -24.22 5.76 12.33
C SER A 215 -25.29 5.05 13.18
N MET A 216 -25.05 4.88 14.47
CA MET A 216 -26.01 4.26 15.41
C MET A 216 -26.98 5.27 16.01
N GLY A 217 -26.62 6.56 16.04
CA GLY A 217 -27.47 7.64 16.58
C GLY A 217 -28.51 8.20 15.58
N GLN A 218 -28.54 7.70 14.34
CA GLN A 218 -29.54 7.99 13.32
C GLN A 218 -30.42 6.75 13.05
#